data_054ed1b62ca3fe3dddb3fa96b51b2460
#
_entry.id   054ed1b62ca3fe3dddb3fa96b51b2460
#
_cell.length_a   1.000
_cell.length_b   1.000
_cell.length_c   1.000
_cell.angle_alpha   90.00
_cell.angle_beta   90.00
_cell.angle_gamma   90.00
#
_symmetry.space_group_name_H-M   'P 1'
#
loop_
_entity.id
_entity.type
_entity.pdbx_description
1 polymer ?
#
loop_
_entity_poly.entity_id
_entity_poly.type
_entity_poly.pdbx_seq_one_letter_code
_entity_poly.pdbx_strand_id
1 'polypeptide(L)'
;MGKLYLVPTPVGNLEDITLRALKVLKEADLILAEDTRTSGILLAHFEIKNRLCSHHKFNEHQTADAFAARMAAGEVMALISDAGTPGISDPGFMLVRACVARGVEVQC
;
A
#
# COMPACT_ATOMS: atom_id res chain seq x y z
N MET A 1 -2.38 -7.08 16.36
CA MET A 1 -2.16 -7.48 14.96
C MET A 1 -2.17 -6.26 14.05
N GLY A 2 -1.39 -6.31 12.98
CA GLY A 2 -1.32 -5.21 12.01
C GLY A 2 -2.51 -5.17 11.05
N LYS A 3 -2.37 -4.35 10.03
CA LYS A 3 -3.45 -4.11 9.09
C LYS A 3 -2.86 -3.72 7.74
N LEU A 4 -3.56 -4.07 6.66
CA LEU A 4 -3.26 -3.58 5.32
C LEU A 4 -4.32 -2.58 4.89
N TYR A 5 -3.91 -1.38 4.54
CA TYR A 5 -4.79 -0.39 3.95
C TYR A 5 -4.57 -0.35 2.43
N LEU A 6 -5.64 -0.41 1.68
CA LEU A 6 -5.60 -0.22 0.24
C LEU A 6 -5.94 1.24 -0.06
N VAL A 7 -4.98 1.96 -0.63
CA VAL A 7 -5.09 3.40 -0.84
C VAL A 7 -5.13 3.70 -2.34
N PRO A 8 -6.31 3.97 -2.90
CA PRO A 8 -6.39 4.43 -4.29
C PRO A 8 -5.87 5.85 -4.38
N THR A 9 -5.09 6.13 -5.42
CA THR A 9 -4.61 7.48 -5.66
C THR A 9 -5.39 8.13 -6.78
N PRO A 10 -5.55 9.48 -6.75
CA PRO A 10 -6.28 10.16 -7.78
C PRO A 10 -5.54 10.11 -9.12
N VAL A 11 -6.31 10.04 -10.20
CA VAL A 11 -5.77 10.10 -11.55
C VAL A 11 -5.83 11.56 -12.00
N GLY A 12 -4.67 12.12 -12.31
CA GLY A 12 -4.54 13.47 -12.85
C GLY A 12 -4.33 14.55 -11.81
N ASN A 13 -5.17 14.67 -10.80
CA ASN A 13 -5.04 15.74 -9.79
C ASN A 13 -4.75 15.15 -8.41
N LEU A 14 -3.56 15.40 -7.89
CA LEU A 14 -3.13 14.88 -6.59
C LEU A 14 -4.01 15.38 -5.43
N GLU A 15 -4.61 16.55 -5.57
CA GLU A 15 -5.43 17.12 -4.51
C GLU A 15 -6.79 16.43 -4.35
N ASP A 16 -7.16 15.53 -5.26
CA ASP A 16 -8.37 14.73 -5.13
C ASP A 16 -8.22 13.61 -4.09
N ILE A 17 -7.03 13.41 -3.55
CA ILE A 17 -6.81 12.41 -2.50
C ILE A 17 -7.57 12.80 -1.22
N THR A 18 -8.11 11.79 -0.53
CA THR A 18 -8.87 12.06 0.69
C THR A 18 -7.97 12.37 1.89
N LEU A 19 -8.51 13.09 2.87
CA LEU A 19 -7.79 13.34 4.12
C LEU A 19 -7.49 12.04 4.86
N ARG A 20 -8.41 11.08 4.81
CA ARG A 20 -8.19 9.77 5.42
C ARG A 20 -7.01 9.05 4.79
N ALA A 21 -6.91 9.08 3.45
CA ALA A 21 -5.79 8.46 2.75
C ALA A 21 -4.46 9.09 3.18
N LEU A 22 -4.42 10.41 3.28
CA LEU A 22 -3.21 11.11 3.74
C LEU A 22 -2.84 10.69 5.15
N LYS A 23 -3.81 10.58 6.04
CA LYS A 23 -3.56 10.14 7.42
C LYS A 23 -3.00 8.73 7.46
N VAL A 24 -3.59 7.81 6.68
CA VAL A 24 -3.12 6.43 6.59
C VAL A 24 -1.66 6.39 6.11
N LEU A 25 -1.34 7.15 5.07
CA LEU A 25 0.02 7.17 4.53
C LEU A 25 1.03 7.73 5.52
N LYS A 26 0.64 8.70 6.34
CA LYS A 26 1.53 9.26 7.35
C LYS A 26 1.77 8.30 8.51
N GLU A 27 0.77 7.55 8.90
CA GLU A 27 0.79 6.70 10.10
C GLU A 27 1.24 5.27 9.86
N ALA A 28 1.22 4.79 8.61
CA ALA A 28 1.64 3.43 8.29
C ALA A 28 3.13 3.21 8.61
N ASP A 29 3.47 1.99 8.98
CA ASP A 29 4.87 1.63 9.22
C ASP A 29 5.66 1.51 7.93
N LEU A 30 4.97 1.19 6.83
CA LEU A 30 5.58 1.04 5.52
C LEU A 30 4.54 1.32 4.44
N ILE A 31 4.94 1.99 3.39
CA ILE A 31 4.10 2.23 2.21
C ILE A 31 4.62 1.36 1.07
N LEU A 32 3.71 0.62 0.44
CA LEU A 32 4.00 -0.24 -0.71
C LEU A 32 3.40 0.36 -1.96
N ALA A 33 4.11 0.30 -3.07
CA ALA A 33 3.63 0.84 -4.34
C ALA A 33 4.17 0.02 -5.51
N GLU A 34 3.37 -0.07 -6.58
CA GLU A 34 3.80 -0.71 -7.81
C GLU A 34 4.85 0.15 -8.51
N ASP A 35 4.65 1.45 -8.57
CA ASP A 35 5.60 2.39 -9.14
C ASP A 35 6.03 3.39 -8.06
N THR A 36 7.23 3.21 -7.54
CA THR A 36 7.75 4.07 -6.49
C THR A 36 8.07 5.49 -6.96
N ARG A 37 8.26 5.70 -8.27
CA ARG A 37 8.52 7.03 -8.80
C ARG A 37 7.29 7.91 -8.70
N THR A 38 6.14 7.41 -9.19
CA THR A 38 4.87 8.13 -9.13
C THR A 38 4.43 8.34 -7.69
N SER A 39 4.51 7.29 -6.88
CA SER A 39 4.13 7.37 -5.47
C SER A 39 5.04 8.30 -4.68
N GLY A 40 6.34 8.32 -5.01
CA GLY A 40 7.29 9.25 -4.40
C GLY A 40 6.92 10.71 -4.66
N ILE A 41 6.44 11.03 -5.86
CA ILE A 41 5.97 12.38 -6.19
C ILE A 41 4.76 12.74 -5.33
N LEU A 42 3.81 11.83 -5.18
CA LEU A 42 2.64 12.04 -4.33
C LEU A 42 3.04 12.32 -2.89
N LEU A 43 3.92 11.50 -2.33
CA LEU A 43 4.35 11.66 -0.95
C LEU A 43 5.11 12.99 -0.75
N ALA A 44 5.94 13.37 -1.72
CA ALA A 44 6.67 14.63 -1.66
C ALA A 44 5.71 15.84 -1.73
N HIS A 45 4.68 15.75 -2.57
CA HIS A 45 3.71 16.83 -2.73
C HIS A 45 2.99 17.13 -1.41
N PHE A 46 2.67 16.12 -0.63
CA PHE A 46 1.99 16.28 0.65
C PHE A 46 2.95 16.25 1.85
N GLU A 47 4.25 16.32 1.60
CA GLU A 47 5.28 16.33 2.64
C GLU A 47 5.18 15.13 3.59
N ILE A 48 4.83 13.97 3.06
CA ILE A 48 4.76 12.74 3.83
C ILE A 48 6.14 12.10 3.86
N LYS A 49 6.74 12.02 5.04
CA LYS A 49 8.03 11.39 5.24
C LYS A 49 7.80 9.98 5.78
N ASN A 50 7.79 9.01 4.90
CA ASN A 50 7.61 7.62 5.29
C ASN A 50 8.39 6.71 4.34
N ARG A 51 8.57 5.47 4.76
CA ARG A 51 9.28 4.47 3.96
C ARG A 51 8.41 4.02 2.80
N LEU A 52 8.99 3.99 1.61
CA LEU A 52 8.32 3.56 0.40
C LEU A 52 9.05 2.37 -0.18
N CYS A 53 8.35 1.26 -0.38
CA CYS A 53 8.92 0.02 -0.89
C CYS A 53 8.18 -0.42 -2.14
N SER A 54 8.93 -0.96 -3.10
CA SER A 54 8.37 -1.47 -4.34
C SER A 54 7.65 -2.80 -4.12
N HIS A 55 6.44 -2.93 -4.67
CA HIS A 55 5.71 -4.19 -4.71
C HIS A 55 5.04 -4.31 -6.08
N HIS A 56 5.67 -5.02 -6.99
CA HIS A 56 5.20 -5.18 -8.38
C HIS A 56 5.24 -6.65 -8.79
N LYS A 57 4.68 -6.94 -9.96
CA LYS A 57 4.47 -8.32 -10.41
C LYS A 57 5.74 -9.17 -10.51
N PHE A 58 6.90 -8.56 -10.64
CA PHE A 58 8.15 -9.32 -10.74
C PHE A 58 8.65 -9.85 -9.40
N ASN A 59 8.18 -9.29 -8.29
CA ASN A 59 8.60 -9.73 -6.97
C ASN A 59 7.42 -10.10 -6.05
N GLU A 60 6.20 -10.18 -6.58
CA GLU A 60 5.01 -10.35 -5.76
C GLU A 60 4.99 -11.65 -4.96
N HIS A 61 5.47 -12.75 -5.55
CA HIS A 61 5.45 -14.05 -4.88
C HIS A 61 6.36 -14.09 -3.66
N GLN A 62 7.50 -13.40 -3.74
CA GLN A 62 8.46 -13.37 -2.65
C GLN A 62 8.07 -12.35 -1.59
N THR A 63 7.57 -11.19 -2.02
CA THR A 63 7.33 -10.08 -1.11
C THR A 63 5.95 -10.10 -0.47
N ALA A 64 4.93 -10.62 -1.17
CA ALA A 64 3.57 -10.64 -0.64
C ALA A 64 3.48 -11.41 0.67
N ASP A 65 4.05 -12.61 0.71
CA ASP A 65 4.01 -13.43 1.92
C ASP A 65 4.86 -12.84 3.04
N ALA A 66 6.03 -12.28 2.69
CA ALA A 66 6.90 -11.64 3.68
C ALA A 66 6.22 -10.42 4.31
N PHE A 67 5.57 -9.58 3.51
CA PHE A 67 4.85 -8.43 4.03
C PHE A 67 3.65 -8.85 4.87
N ALA A 68 2.91 -9.87 4.43
CA ALA A 68 1.79 -10.37 5.20
C ALA A 68 2.23 -10.91 6.56
N ALA A 69 3.39 -11.59 6.61
CA ALA A 69 3.95 -12.07 7.86
C ALA A 69 4.30 -10.92 8.82
N ARG A 70 4.86 -9.83 8.29
CA ARG A 70 5.18 -8.65 9.09
C ARG A 70 3.92 -7.99 9.65
N MET A 71 2.85 -7.92 8.84
CA MET A 71 1.58 -7.38 9.30
C MET A 71 0.91 -8.30 10.33
N ALA A 72 1.02 -9.61 10.16
CA ALA A 72 0.54 -10.54 11.16
C ALA A 72 1.28 -10.37 12.49
N ALA A 73 2.52 -9.91 12.45
CA ALA A 73 3.32 -9.63 13.65
C ALA A 73 3.02 -8.25 14.26
N GLY A 74 2.20 -7.42 13.62
CA GLY A 74 1.76 -6.15 14.18
C GLY A 74 2.01 -4.92 13.35
N GLU A 75 2.72 -5.01 12.21
CA GLU A 75 2.98 -3.85 11.38
C GLU A 75 1.75 -3.43 10.58
N VAL A 76 1.62 -2.12 10.37
CA VAL A 76 0.57 -1.54 9.55
C VAL A 76 1.19 -1.07 8.25
N MET A 77 0.64 -1.52 7.13
CA MET A 77 1.15 -1.16 5.81
C MET A 77 0.04 -0.56 4.95
N ALA A 78 0.43 0.31 4.03
CA ALA A 78 -0.46 0.90 3.05
C ALA A 78 0.02 0.54 1.65
N LEU A 79 -0.89 0.06 0.80
CA LEU A 79 -0.60 -0.23 -0.61
C LEU A 79 -1.22 0.84 -1.48
N ILE A 80 -0.39 1.55 -2.23
CA ILE A 80 -0.84 2.58 -3.16
C ILE A 80 -0.97 1.99 -4.57
N SER A 81 -2.05 2.33 -5.26
CA SER A 81 -2.20 2.03 -6.68
C SER A 81 -2.34 3.32 -7.46
N ASP A 82 -1.68 3.38 -8.62
CA ASP A 82 -1.70 4.56 -9.48
C ASP A 82 -2.91 4.60 -10.41
N ALA A 83 -3.64 3.50 -10.53
CA ALA A 83 -4.69 3.37 -11.52
C ALA A 83 -6.01 2.88 -10.91
N GLY A 84 -6.50 3.56 -9.89
CA GLY A 84 -7.80 3.23 -9.33
C GLY A 84 -7.71 2.33 -8.11
N THR A 85 -8.44 1.22 -8.08
CA THR A 85 -8.59 0.41 -6.87
C THR A 85 -7.43 -0.56 -6.69
N PRO A 86 -6.63 -0.45 -5.63
CA PRO A 86 -5.61 -1.44 -5.31
C PRO A 86 -6.24 -2.81 -5.04
N GLY A 87 -5.49 -3.86 -5.26
CA GLY A 87 -5.96 -5.21 -5.04
C GLY A 87 -6.60 -5.86 -6.26
N ILE A 88 -6.91 -5.06 -7.31
CA ILE A 88 -7.38 -5.59 -8.58
C ILE A 88 -6.20 -5.95 -9.48
N SER A 89 -5.10 -5.21 -9.39
CA SER A 89 -3.86 -5.56 -10.09
C SER A 89 -3.27 -6.85 -9.52
N ASP A 90 -2.49 -7.57 -10.33
CA ASP A 90 -1.90 -8.83 -9.91
C ASP A 90 -1.09 -8.73 -8.61
N PRO A 91 -0.16 -7.76 -8.45
CA PRO A 91 0.60 -7.65 -7.21
C PRO A 91 -0.27 -7.34 -6.00
N GLY A 92 -1.25 -6.45 -6.16
CA GLY A 92 -2.17 -6.12 -5.09
C GLY A 92 -3.04 -7.30 -4.67
N PHE A 93 -3.52 -8.05 -5.65
CA PHE A 93 -4.32 -9.25 -5.40
C PHE A 93 -3.55 -10.28 -4.58
N MET A 94 -2.30 -10.54 -4.95
CA MET A 94 -1.47 -11.51 -4.23
C MET A 94 -1.20 -11.08 -2.80
N LEU A 95 -0.97 -9.80 -2.58
CA LEU A 95 -0.76 -9.26 -1.23
C LEU A 95 -2.02 -9.38 -0.37
N VAL A 96 -3.18 -9.01 -0.91
CA VAL A 96 -4.46 -9.16 -0.21
C VAL A 96 -4.72 -10.62 0.15
N ARG A 97 -4.49 -11.51 -0.78
CA ARG A 97 -4.68 -12.95 -0.56
C ARG A 97 -3.78 -13.47 0.56
N ALA A 98 -2.52 -13.07 0.56
CA ALA A 98 -1.58 -13.47 1.61
C ALA A 98 -2.01 -12.94 2.99
N CYS A 99 -2.51 -11.70 3.04
CA CYS A 99 -3.01 -11.11 4.28
C CYS A 99 -4.23 -11.86 4.80
N VAL A 100 -5.19 -12.15 3.94
CA VAL A 100 -6.39 -12.90 4.33
C VAL A 100 -6.02 -14.28 4.87
N ALA A 101 -5.09 -14.96 4.21
CA ALA A 101 -4.64 -16.28 4.63
C ALA A 101 -4.00 -16.27 6.03
N ARG A 102 -3.43 -15.15 6.45
CA ARG A 102 -2.80 -15.01 7.78
C ARG A 102 -3.70 -14.31 8.80
N GLY A 103 -4.94 -14.01 8.45
CA GLY A 103 -5.86 -13.33 9.36
C GLY A 103 -5.59 -11.84 9.52
N VAL A 104 -4.82 -11.23 8.64
CA VAL A 104 -4.55 -9.80 8.66
C VAL A 104 -5.76 -9.05 8.09
N GLU A 105 -6.22 -8.03 8.81
CA GLU A 105 -7.34 -7.21 8.32
C GLU A 105 -6.93 -6.39 7.11
N VAL A 106 -7.78 -6.35 6.10
CA VAL A 106 -7.58 -5.54 4.89
C VAL A 106 -8.70 -4.51 4.83
N GLN A 107 -8.34 -3.23 4.69
CA GLN A 107 -9.31 -2.13 4.67
C GLN A 107 -9.04 -1.21 3.47
N CYS A 108 -10.10 -0.83 2.78
CA CYS A 108 -10.04 0.15 1.70
C CYS A 108 -10.24 1.57 2.18
#